data_e2623c0148888210521e74f492afbc8b
#
_entry.id   e2623c0148888210521e74f492afbc8b
#
_cell.length_a   1.000
_cell.length_b   1.000
_cell.length_c   1.000
_cell.angle_alpha   90.00
_cell.angle_beta   90.00
_cell.angle_gamma   90.00
#
_symmetry.space_group_name_H-M   'P 1'
#
loop_
_entity.id
_entity.type
_entity.pdbx_description
1 polymer ?
#
loop_
_entity_poly.entity_id
_entity_poly.type
_entity_poly.pdbx_seq_one_letter_code
_entity_poly.pdbx_strand_id
1 'polypeptide(L)'
;MKKLIKGGTIVTAADLVRGDILIEGERIAAIGEKLDAPDAEIVSAEGLYVFPGGIDPHTHLDMPFGGTVTKDDFASGTVAAAFGGTTTVLDFCPVRFKLARHFGFCYGVEQA
;
A
#
# COMPACT_ATOMS: atom_id res chain seq x y z
N MET A 1 0.95 -13.00 11.92
CA MET A 1 -0.45 -12.53 12.07
C MET A 1 -1.18 -12.85 10.78
N LYS A 2 -2.40 -13.40 10.87
CA LYS A 2 -3.24 -13.66 9.70
C LYS A 2 -4.42 -12.71 9.69
N LYS A 3 -4.77 -12.17 8.52
CA LYS A 3 -5.96 -11.35 8.31
C LYS A 3 -6.76 -11.88 7.14
N LEU A 4 -8.08 -11.93 7.30
CA LEU A 4 -9.00 -12.30 6.23
C LEU A 4 -9.89 -11.09 5.91
N ILE A 5 -9.63 -10.47 4.76
CA ILE A 5 -10.50 -9.43 4.20
C ILE A 5 -11.65 -10.16 3.52
N LYS A 6 -12.89 -9.91 3.96
CA LYS A 6 -14.04 -10.74 3.60
C LYS A 6 -15.12 -9.96 2.88
N GLY A 7 -15.64 -10.54 1.79
CA GLY A 7 -16.84 -10.10 1.09
C GLY A 7 -16.68 -8.84 0.25
N GLY A 8 -15.46 -8.43 -0.08
CA GLY A 8 -15.18 -7.26 -0.88
C GLY A 8 -15.34 -7.47 -2.38
N THR A 9 -15.41 -6.39 -3.13
CA THR A 9 -15.22 -6.39 -4.58
C THR A 9 -13.76 -6.09 -4.89
N ILE A 10 -13.02 -7.13 -5.22
CA ILE A 10 -11.58 -7.05 -5.50
C ILE A 10 -11.39 -6.49 -6.91
N VAL A 11 -10.66 -5.40 -7.01
CA VAL A 11 -10.36 -4.73 -8.28
C VAL A 11 -8.97 -5.13 -8.73
N THR A 12 -8.88 -5.73 -9.90
CA THR A 12 -7.61 -6.07 -10.55
C THR A 12 -7.46 -5.28 -11.85
N ALA A 13 -6.31 -5.37 -12.50
CA ALA A 13 -6.09 -4.75 -13.80
C ALA A 13 -6.99 -5.32 -14.92
N ALA A 14 -7.54 -6.51 -14.72
CA ALA A 14 -8.33 -7.23 -15.72
C ALA A 14 -9.82 -7.31 -15.36
N ASP A 15 -10.14 -7.46 -14.06
CA ASP A 15 -11.48 -7.85 -13.63
C ASP A 15 -11.91 -7.21 -12.30
N LEU A 16 -13.20 -7.26 -12.05
CA LEU A 16 -13.87 -7.01 -10.78
C LEU A 16 -14.39 -8.35 -10.24
N VAL A 17 -13.82 -8.85 -9.17
CA VAL A 17 -14.16 -10.15 -8.61
C VAL A 17 -14.67 -9.99 -7.18
N ARG A 18 -15.86 -10.51 -6.88
CA ARG A 18 -16.31 -10.58 -5.50
C ARG A 18 -15.62 -11.74 -4.78
N GLY A 19 -15.04 -11.47 -3.63
CA GLY A 19 -14.31 -12.52 -2.92
C GLY A 19 -13.61 -12.04 -1.66
N ASP A 20 -12.77 -12.94 -1.15
CA ASP A 20 -12.01 -12.79 0.06
C ASP A 20 -10.50 -12.76 -0.25
N ILE A 21 -9.73 -12.10 0.60
CA ILE A 21 -8.27 -12.07 0.53
C ILE A 21 -7.71 -12.52 1.87
N LEU A 22 -6.91 -13.58 1.85
CA LEU A 22 -6.15 -14.03 3.02
C LEU A 22 -4.76 -13.44 2.98
N ILE A 23 -4.38 -12.77 4.06
CA ILE A 23 -3.06 -12.18 4.27
C ILE A 23 -2.38 -12.95 5.41
N GLU A 24 -1.18 -13.46 5.16
CA GLU A 24 -0.32 -14.09 6.14
C GLU A 24 0.99 -13.32 6.28
N GLY A 25 1.18 -12.73 7.47
CA GLY A 25 2.30 -11.81 7.68
C GLY A 25 2.17 -10.62 6.76
N GLU A 26 3.04 -10.57 5.77
CA GLU A 26 3.18 -9.46 4.84
C GLU A 26 2.83 -9.86 3.39
N ARG A 27 2.20 -11.00 3.19
CA ARG A 27 1.90 -11.52 1.86
C ARG A 27 0.43 -11.85 1.71
N ILE A 28 -0.09 -11.63 0.52
CA ILE A 28 -1.36 -12.22 0.08
C ILE A 28 -1.11 -13.71 -0.12
N ALA A 29 -1.69 -14.51 0.76
CA ALA A 29 -1.56 -15.96 0.72
C ALA A 29 -2.58 -16.61 -0.23
N ALA A 30 -3.78 -16.06 -0.29
CA ALA A 30 -4.84 -16.54 -1.17
C ALA A 30 -5.84 -15.45 -1.54
N ILE A 31 -6.44 -15.57 -2.70
CA ILE A 31 -7.62 -14.82 -3.15
C ILE A 31 -8.64 -15.84 -3.65
N GLY A 32 -9.89 -15.74 -3.21
CA GLY A 32 -10.93 -16.67 -3.60
C GLY A 32 -12.33 -16.17 -3.24
N GLU A 33 -13.36 -16.79 -3.83
CA GLU A 33 -14.76 -16.38 -3.61
C GLU A 33 -15.19 -16.56 -2.14
N LYS A 34 -14.66 -17.57 -1.48
CA LYS A 34 -14.98 -17.89 -0.09
C LYS A 34 -13.81 -18.61 0.55
N LEU A 35 -13.10 -17.91 1.41
CA LEU A 35 -11.97 -18.46 2.15
C LEU A 35 -12.36 -18.76 3.59
N ASP A 36 -11.80 -19.86 4.12
CA ASP A 36 -11.90 -20.22 5.53
C ASP A 36 -10.53 -20.08 6.19
N ALA A 37 -10.47 -19.26 7.23
CA ALA A 37 -9.25 -19.03 8.00
C ALA A 37 -9.64 -18.74 9.46
N PRO A 38 -9.92 -19.79 10.24
CA PRO A 38 -10.48 -19.64 11.59
C PRO A 38 -9.57 -18.88 12.56
N ASP A 39 -8.27 -18.90 12.31
CA ASP A 39 -7.27 -18.20 13.14
C ASP A 39 -6.94 -16.77 12.65
N ALA A 40 -7.65 -16.29 11.64
CA ALA A 40 -7.41 -14.97 11.09
C ALA A 40 -8.30 -13.90 11.74
N GLU A 41 -7.73 -12.70 11.90
CA GLU A 41 -8.50 -11.51 12.18
C GLU A 41 -9.38 -11.18 10.97
N ILE A 42 -10.70 -11.10 11.16
CA ILE A 42 -11.64 -10.82 10.06
C ILE A 42 -11.80 -9.32 9.89
N VAL A 43 -11.56 -8.84 8.67
CA VAL A 43 -11.82 -7.47 8.24
C VAL A 43 -12.96 -7.51 7.23
N SER A 44 -14.15 -7.03 7.60
CA SER A 44 -15.28 -6.98 6.67
C SER A 44 -15.05 -5.90 5.60
N ALA A 45 -15.18 -6.31 4.36
CA ALA A 45 -15.16 -5.43 3.18
C ALA A 45 -16.49 -5.51 2.40
N GLU A 46 -17.58 -5.96 3.05
CA GLU A 46 -18.89 -6.03 2.40
C GLU A 46 -19.33 -4.67 1.89
N GLY A 47 -19.71 -4.63 0.60
CA GLY A 47 -20.11 -3.39 -0.08
C GLY A 47 -18.97 -2.46 -0.43
N LEU A 48 -17.73 -2.83 -0.15
CA LEU A 48 -16.54 -2.04 -0.43
C LEU A 48 -15.75 -2.60 -1.62
N TYR A 49 -15.05 -1.72 -2.29
CA TYR A 49 -14.02 -2.09 -3.26
C TYR A 49 -12.68 -2.29 -2.56
N VAL A 50 -11.95 -3.32 -2.94
CA VAL A 50 -10.60 -3.62 -2.45
C VAL A 50 -9.62 -3.45 -3.62
N PHE A 51 -8.78 -2.43 -3.53
CA PHE A 51 -7.78 -2.09 -4.54
C PHE A 51 -6.38 -2.49 -4.08
N PRO A 52 -5.45 -2.77 -5.01
CA PRO A 52 -4.03 -2.63 -4.71
C PRO A 52 -3.73 -1.22 -4.22
N GLY A 53 -2.74 -1.08 -3.34
CA GLY A 53 -2.29 0.24 -2.92
C GLY A 53 -1.85 1.10 -4.11
N GLY A 54 -2.14 2.40 -4.04
CA GLY A 54 -1.74 3.35 -5.06
C GLY A 54 -0.22 3.47 -5.17
N ILE A 55 0.26 3.71 -6.39
CA ILE A 55 1.66 4.03 -6.67
C ILE A 55 1.71 5.48 -7.13
N ASP A 56 2.44 6.33 -6.40
CA ASP A 56 2.76 7.67 -6.85
C ASP A 56 4.13 7.66 -7.52
N PRO A 57 4.20 7.77 -8.85
CA PRO A 57 5.45 7.64 -9.59
C PRO A 57 6.29 8.92 -9.59
N HIS A 58 5.86 10.01 -8.94
CA HIS A 58 6.56 11.28 -9.00
C HIS A 58 6.29 12.13 -7.75
N THR A 59 7.17 12.02 -6.77
CA THR A 59 7.13 12.85 -5.57
C THR A 59 8.42 13.63 -5.36
N HIS A 60 8.34 14.66 -4.54
CA HIS A 60 9.47 15.50 -4.14
C HIS A 60 9.41 15.75 -2.63
N LEU A 61 9.80 14.74 -1.84
CA LEU A 61 9.85 14.80 -0.40
C LEU A 61 11.25 15.25 0.04
N ASP A 62 11.31 16.10 1.06
CA ASP A 62 12.58 16.61 1.62
C ASP A 62 13.52 17.20 0.54
N MET A 63 12.94 17.82 -0.50
CA MET A 63 13.68 18.32 -1.64
C MET A 63 14.05 19.79 -1.46
N PRO A 64 15.36 20.15 -1.47
CA PRO A 64 15.77 21.54 -1.52
C PRO A 64 15.53 22.11 -2.93
N PHE A 65 14.86 23.25 -2.99
CA PHE A 65 14.62 23.97 -4.25
C PHE A 65 14.51 25.47 -4.03
N GLY A 66 15.23 26.26 -4.79
CA GLY A 66 15.11 27.73 -4.78
C GLY A 66 15.41 28.39 -3.45
N GLY A 67 16.30 27.83 -2.63
CA GLY A 67 16.66 28.36 -1.31
C GLY A 67 15.68 27.96 -0.19
N THR A 68 14.72 27.10 -0.48
CA THR A 68 13.80 26.49 0.50
C THR A 68 13.82 24.97 0.39
N VAL A 69 13.01 24.28 1.18
CA VAL A 69 12.84 22.83 1.16
C VAL A 69 11.34 22.55 1.04
N THR A 70 10.95 21.47 0.34
CA THR A 70 9.57 21.01 0.31
C THR A 70 9.05 20.81 1.74
N LYS A 71 7.78 21.13 1.95
CA LYS A 71 7.17 21.14 3.29
C LYS A 71 7.18 19.78 3.95
N ASP A 72 6.91 18.74 3.18
CA ASP A 72 6.87 17.38 3.68
C ASP A 72 8.25 16.72 3.55
N ASP A 73 8.71 16.15 4.65
CA ASP A 73 9.82 15.21 4.69
C ASP A 73 9.32 13.78 4.34
N PHE A 74 10.23 12.81 4.30
CA PHE A 74 9.87 11.42 4.02
C PHE A 74 8.89 10.85 5.04
N ALA A 75 9.00 11.24 6.31
CA ALA A 75 8.12 10.71 7.35
C ALA A 75 6.69 11.25 7.19
N SER A 76 6.52 12.58 7.10
CA SER A 76 5.20 13.20 6.98
C SER A 76 4.53 12.88 5.65
N GLY A 77 5.28 12.97 4.54
CA GLY A 77 4.75 12.71 3.21
C GLY A 77 4.32 11.26 2.99
N THR A 78 5.08 10.28 3.48
CA THR A 78 4.70 8.87 3.35
C THR A 78 3.55 8.48 4.28
N VAL A 79 3.43 9.09 5.46
CA VAL A 79 2.26 8.93 6.32
C VAL A 79 1.02 9.50 5.63
N ALA A 80 1.10 10.69 5.05
CA ALA A 80 -0.01 11.29 4.31
C ALA A 80 -0.41 10.42 3.09
N ALA A 81 0.57 9.91 2.35
CA ALA A 81 0.34 8.99 1.24
C ALA A 81 -0.42 7.73 1.69
N ALA A 82 0.01 7.11 2.79
CA ALA A 82 -0.63 5.92 3.34
C ALA A 82 -2.09 6.18 3.75
N PHE A 83 -2.39 7.32 4.38
CA PHE A 83 -3.75 7.72 4.69
C PHE A 83 -4.62 7.93 3.44
N GLY A 84 -4.02 8.29 2.30
CA GLY A 84 -4.68 8.39 1.00
C GLY A 84 -4.77 7.05 0.24
N GLY A 85 -4.26 5.95 0.81
CA GLY A 85 -4.23 4.65 0.16
C GLY A 85 -3.08 4.46 -0.84
N THR A 86 -2.13 5.40 -0.89
CA THR A 86 -0.89 5.26 -1.66
C THR A 86 0.13 4.50 -0.82
N THR A 87 0.57 3.35 -1.32
CA THR A 87 1.48 2.43 -0.62
C THR A 87 2.89 2.43 -1.19
N THR A 88 3.10 3.11 -2.31
CA THR A 88 4.40 3.23 -2.96
C THR A 88 4.59 4.63 -3.49
N VAL A 89 5.72 5.24 -3.19
CA VAL A 89 6.11 6.54 -3.74
C VAL A 89 7.47 6.42 -4.40
N LEU A 90 7.62 7.02 -5.58
CA LEU A 90 8.89 7.18 -6.29
C LEU A 90 9.31 8.63 -6.14
N ASP A 91 10.30 8.87 -5.30
CA ASP A 91 10.79 10.21 -5.02
C ASP A 91 11.96 10.60 -5.90
N PHE A 92 11.88 11.77 -6.50
CA PHE A 92 12.94 12.35 -7.31
C PHE A 92 13.72 13.39 -6.51
N CYS A 93 14.67 12.91 -5.72
CA CYS A 93 15.65 13.78 -5.08
C CYS A 93 16.79 14.09 -6.07
N PRO A 94 17.18 15.37 -6.25
CA PRO A 94 18.21 15.73 -7.25
C PRO A 94 19.61 15.15 -6.95
N VAL A 95 19.84 14.54 -5.79
CA VAL A 95 21.18 14.09 -5.40
C VAL A 95 21.28 12.68 -4.83
N ARG A 96 20.21 12.04 -4.39
CA ARG A 96 20.24 10.66 -3.83
C ARG A 96 18.86 10.02 -3.90
N PHE A 97 18.78 8.79 -4.41
CA PHE A 97 17.64 7.91 -4.14
C PHE A 97 17.66 7.54 -2.65
N LYS A 98 16.69 8.01 -1.89
CA LYS A 98 16.43 7.53 -0.54
C LYS A 98 15.23 6.59 -0.61
N LEU A 99 15.48 5.29 -0.52
CA LEU A 99 14.41 4.32 -0.30
C LEU A 99 13.91 4.45 1.14
N ALA A 100 12.63 4.71 1.30
CA ALA A 100 11.99 4.64 2.61
C ALA A 100 11.92 3.17 3.07
N ARG A 101 12.72 2.81 4.08
CA ARG A 101 12.91 1.40 4.47
C ARG A 101 11.83 0.80 5.36
N HIS A 102 10.93 1.53 5.93
CA HIS A 102 9.94 0.98 6.86
C HIS A 102 8.65 1.80 6.83
N PHE A 103 7.69 1.33 6.07
CA PHE A 103 6.29 1.71 6.26
C PHE A 103 5.44 0.45 6.18
N GLY A 104 4.68 0.19 7.23
CA GLY A 104 4.03 -1.08 7.53
C GLY A 104 2.99 -1.58 6.54
N PHE A 105 2.90 -1.02 5.32
CA PHE A 105 1.99 -1.47 4.27
C PHE A 105 2.58 -1.40 2.86
N CYS A 106 3.85 -1.04 2.69
CA CYS A 106 4.49 -1.00 1.38
C CYS A 106 5.31 -2.27 1.15
N TYR A 107 4.71 -3.23 0.44
CA TYR A 107 5.42 -4.38 -0.09
C TYR A 107 5.83 -4.13 -1.52
N GLY A 108 7.08 -4.03 -1.81
CA GLY A 108 7.60 -3.98 -3.14
C GLY A 108 8.90 -3.22 -3.37
N VAL A 109 9.49 -2.65 -2.33
CA VAL A 109 10.68 -1.81 -2.49
C VAL A 109 11.96 -2.43 -1.92
N GLU A 110 11.95 -3.69 -1.49
CA GLU A 110 13.15 -4.34 -0.93
C GLU A 110 14.12 -4.93 -1.97
N GLN A 111 13.80 -4.84 -3.27
CA GLN A 111 14.65 -5.38 -4.33
C GLN A 111 14.68 -4.48 -5.57
N ALA A 112 15.27 -3.32 -5.43
CA ALA A 112 15.77 -2.58 -6.58
C ALA A 112 17.22 -2.14 -6.31
#